data_afb72fed24a68bd4d8cfa87b95bf7adc
#
_entry.id   afb72fed24a68bd4d8cfa87b95bf7adc
#
_cell.length_a   1.000
_cell.length_b   1.000
_cell.length_c   1.000
_cell.angle_alpha   90.00
_cell.angle_beta   90.00
_cell.angle_gamma   90.00
#
_symmetry.space_group_name_H-M   'P 1'
#
loop_
_entity.id
_entity.type
_entity.pdbx_description
1 polymer ?
#
loop_
_entity_poly.entity_id
_entity_poly.type
_entity_poly.pdbx_seq_one_letter_code
_entity_poly.pdbx_strand_id
1 'polypeptide(L)'
;GSDGRSLDGRFGVTGMAGEVTTAHPTSLRNVGLLRWMTTTNHHDIGILYIVTSILFFLLGGLLALVIRYELAYPGPTAVDSATYSALFTMHGTTMIFLVAIPMIAGFGNLMVPPLIGARDMAFPRLNALSYWLLPPAAVIMWMGSAEIGWTGYAPLSVFDPSLGVDL
;
A
#
# COMPACT_ATOMS: atom_id res chain seq x y z
N GLY A 1 2.06 66.25 -61.72
CA GLY A 1 2.57 66.36 -60.39
C GLY A 1 2.70 65.00 -59.73
N SER A 2 3.88 64.55 -59.82
CA SER A 2 4.45 63.39 -59.22
C SER A 2 4.63 63.53 -57.71
N ASP A 3 4.29 62.58 -56.94
CA ASP A 3 5.07 62.43 -55.74
C ASP A 3 5.08 60.93 -55.30
N GLY A 4 6.20 60.34 -55.64
CA GLY A 4 6.53 58.96 -55.21
C GLY A 4 7.09 59.00 -53.82
N ARG A 5 6.34 58.47 -52.84
CA ARG A 5 6.90 58.18 -51.53
C ARG A 5 7.17 56.68 -51.39
N SER A 6 8.46 56.37 -51.57
CA SER A 6 9.07 55.11 -51.18
C SER A 6 8.88 54.87 -49.68
N LEU A 7 8.09 53.89 -49.32
CA LEU A 7 7.99 53.36 -47.94
C LEU A 7 9.00 52.21 -47.85
N ASP A 8 10.21 52.55 -47.46
CA ASP A 8 11.21 51.59 -47.02
C ASP A 8 10.80 51.03 -45.67
N GLY A 9 10.03 49.96 -45.70
CA GLY A 9 9.62 49.21 -44.52
C GLY A 9 10.68 48.20 -44.11
N ARG A 10 11.73 48.64 -43.44
CA ARG A 10 12.65 47.77 -42.73
C ARG A 10 11.88 47.10 -41.58
N PHE A 11 11.33 45.94 -41.84
CA PHE A 11 10.97 45.02 -40.76
C PHE A 11 12.27 44.50 -40.17
N GLY A 12 12.67 45.13 -39.09
CA GLY A 12 13.75 44.62 -38.25
C GLY A 12 13.35 43.25 -37.69
N VAL A 13 14.00 42.23 -38.20
CA VAL A 13 14.03 40.92 -37.57
C VAL A 13 14.92 41.05 -36.33
N THR A 14 14.32 41.54 -35.25
CA THR A 14 14.97 41.61 -33.96
C THR A 14 14.67 40.32 -33.20
N GLY A 15 15.73 39.50 -33.07
CA GLY A 15 15.92 38.68 -31.90
C GLY A 15 14.96 37.50 -31.70
N MET A 16 15.21 36.43 -32.41
CA MET A 16 15.03 35.14 -31.80
C MET A 16 16.04 35.03 -30.63
N ALA A 17 15.73 35.68 -29.51
CA ALA A 17 16.36 35.34 -28.27
C ALA A 17 15.98 33.87 -28.00
N GLY A 18 16.93 32.98 -28.20
CA GLY A 18 16.78 31.59 -27.86
C GLY A 18 16.32 31.49 -26.40
N GLU A 19 15.12 31.05 -26.23
CA GLU A 19 14.58 30.61 -24.94
C GLU A 19 15.51 29.49 -24.49
N VAL A 20 16.49 29.87 -23.67
CA VAL A 20 17.32 28.93 -22.96
C VAL A 20 16.36 28.16 -22.05
N THR A 21 15.83 27.05 -22.56
CA THR A 21 15.17 26.06 -21.76
C THR A 21 16.18 25.59 -20.73
N THR A 22 16.20 26.25 -19.58
CA THR A 22 16.93 25.76 -18.43
C THR A 22 16.30 24.40 -18.10
N ALA A 23 16.90 23.35 -18.62
CA ALA A 23 16.61 21.99 -18.21
C ALA A 23 16.74 21.98 -16.69
N HIS A 24 15.61 21.95 -16.01
CA HIS A 24 15.57 21.75 -14.57
C HIS A 24 16.42 20.50 -14.31
N PRO A 25 17.46 20.57 -13.49
CA PRO A 25 18.24 19.38 -13.19
C PRO A 25 17.26 18.36 -12.60
N THR A 26 16.97 17.31 -13.35
CA THR A 26 16.26 16.14 -12.85
C THR A 26 17.09 15.64 -11.68
N SER A 27 16.65 15.99 -10.49
CA SER A 27 17.36 15.64 -9.28
C SER A 27 17.51 14.12 -9.28
N LEU A 28 18.72 13.62 -9.25
CA LEU A 28 19.10 12.19 -9.15
C LEU A 28 18.50 11.52 -7.89
N ARG A 29 17.76 12.28 -7.09
CA ARG A 29 17.10 11.89 -5.84
C ARG A 29 15.92 10.93 -6.01
N ASN A 30 15.44 10.70 -7.23
CA ASN A 30 14.23 9.92 -7.50
C ASN A 30 14.50 8.60 -8.25
N VAL A 31 15.73 8.10 -8.25
CA VAL A 31 16.08 6.84 -8.91
C VAL A 31 16.24 5.76 -7.84
N GLY A 32 15.45 4.70 -7.91
CA GLY A 32 15.57 3.53 -7.04
C GLY A 32 14.57 3.48 -5.86
N LEU A 33 14.91 2.73 -4.83
CA LEU A 33 14.05 2.44 -3.66
C LEU A 33 13.59 3.69 -2.90
N LEU A 34 14.43 4.74 -2.84
CA LEU A 34 14.07 6.01 -2.18
C LEU A 34 12.85 6.69 -2.82
N ARG A 35 12.65 6.54 -4.12
CA ARG A 35 11.44 7.04 -4.78
C ARG A 35 10.19 6.40 -4.18
N TRP A 36 10.19 5.09 -4.01
CA TRP A 36 9.05 4.34 -3.47
C TRP A 36 8.78 4.68 -2.00
N MET A 37 9.83 5.00 -1.23
CA MET A 37 9.69 5.38 0.18
C MET A 37 9.17 6.80 0.38
N THR A 38 9.37 7.70 -0.58
CA THR A 38 9.02 9.13 -0.44
C THR A 38 7.92 9.59 -1.39
N THR A 39 7.37 8.66 -2.18
CA THR A 39 6.30 8.99 -3.13
C THR A 39 5.02 9.42 -2.43
N THR A 40 4.35 10.41 -3.00
CA THR A 40 2.99 10.82 -2.63
C THR A 40 2.00 10.58 -3.76
N ASN A 41 2.47 10.01 -4.88
CA ASN A 41 1.64 9.71 -6.04
C ASN A 41 0.70 8.55 -5.72
N HIS A 42 -0.59 8.73 -5.94
CA HIS A 42 -1.62 7.72 -5.67
C HIS A 42 -1.38 6.40 -6.42
N HIS A 43 -0.85 6.47 -7.64
CA HIS A 43 -0.56 5.27 -8.42
C HIS A 43 0.56 4.42 -7.79
N ASP A 44 1.67 5.05 -7.39
CA ASP A 44 2.77 4.35 -6.72
C ASP A 44 2.31 3.77 -5.37
N ILE A 45 1.54 4.54 -4.59
CA ILE A 45 0.97 4.08 -3.31
C ILE A 45 -0.01 2.92 -3.52
N GLY A 46 -0.84 2.98 -4.55
CA GLY A 46 -1.74 1.88 -4.92
C GLY A 46 -0.99 0.59 -5.24
N ILE A 47 0.12 0.67 -5.98
CA ILE A 47 0.99 -0.48 -6.26
C ILE A 47 1.62 -1.02 -4.96
N LEU A 48 2.11 -0.14 -4.07
CA LEU A 48 2.67 -0.55 -2.79
C LEU A 48 1.65 -1.33 -1.95
N TYR A 49 0.41 -0.85 -1.85
CA TYR A 49 -0.69 -1.57 -1.18
C TYR A 49 -0.92 -2.96 -1.78
N ILE A 50 -1.04 -3.06 -3.11
CA ILE A 50 -1.30 -4.34 -3.79
C ILE A 50 -0.14 -5.31 -3.59
N VAL A 51 1.10 -4.88 -3.79
CA VAL A 51 2.28 -5.74 -3.60
C VAL A 51 2.37 -6.24 -2.16
N THR A 52 2.17 -5.36 -1.18
CA THR A 52 2.15 -5.73 0.24
C THR A 52 1.03 -6.72 0.54
N SER A 53 -0.17 -6.49 0.01
CA SER A 53 -1.30 -7.41 0.16
C SER A 53 -1.02 -8.79 -0.42
N ILE A 54 -0.39 -8.88 -1.59
CA ILE A 54 -0.01 -10.16 -2.19
C ILE A 54 1.02 -10.89 -1.34
N LEU A 55 2.01 -10.19 -0.78
CA LEU A 55 2.98 -10.81 0.13
C LEU A 55 2.31 -11.40 1.37
N PHE A 56 1.40 -10.64 2.01
CA PHE A 56 0.66 -11.14 3.16
C PHE A 56 -0.38 -12.21 2.79
N PHE A 57 -0.93 -12.18 1.57
CA PHE A 57 -1.76 -13.26 1.06
C PHE A 57 -1.00 -14.60 0.99
N LEU A 58 0.24 -14.58 0.52
CA LEU A 58 1.07 -15.77 0.51
C LEU A 58 1.40 -16.26 1.91
N LEU A 59 1.75 -15.36 2.85
CA LEU A 59 2.01 -15.71 4.25
C LEU A 59 0.75 -16.25 4.93
N GLY A 60 -0.38 -15.57 4.81
CA GLY A 60 -1.67 -16.04 5.33
C GLY A 60 -2.10 -17.37 4.69
N GLY A 61 -1.83 -17.55 3.40
CA GLY A 61 -2.06 -18.80 2.69
C GLY A 61 -1.24 -19.97 3.26
N LEU A 62 0.04 -19.74 3.63
CA LEU A 62 0.85 -20.75 4.31
C LEU A 62 0.26 -21.15 5.66
N LEU A 63 -0.25 -20.20 6.46
CA LEU A 63 -0.93 -20.52 7.71
C LEU A 63 -2.18 -21.39 7.44
N ALA A 64 -2.95 -21.06 6.40
CA ALA A 64 -4.11 -21.85 5.99
C ALA A 64 -3.74 -23.29 5.58
N LEU A 65 -2.60 -23.47 4.92
CA LEU A 65 -2.12 -24.81 4.56
C LEU A 65 -1.80 -25.65 5.79
N VAL A 66 -1.16 -25.06 6.82
CA VAL A 66 -0.90 -25.76 8.09
C VAL A 66 -2.21 -26.14 8.79
N ILE A 67 -3.16 -25.19 8.89
CA ILE A 67 -4.50 -25.46 9.43
C ILE A 67 -5.19 -26.59 8.67
N ARG A 68 -5.11 -26.58 7.33
CA ARG A 68 -5.74 -27.60 6.50
C ARG A 68 -5.06 -28.96 6.62
N TYR A 69 -3.74 -28.98 6.81
CA TYR A 69 -2.99 -30.22 7.05
C TYR A 69 -3.40 -30.85 8.38
N GLU A 70 -3.53 -30.05 9.45
CA GLU A 70 -3.98 -30.55 10.75
C GLU A 70 -5.39 -31.17 10.67
N LEU A 71 -6.28 -30.56 9.90
CA LEU A 71 -7.65 -31.06 9.70
C LEU A 71 -7.76 -32.26 8.74
N ALA A 72 -6.66 -32.70 8.13
CA ALA A 72 -6.69 -33.85 7.21
C ALA A 72 -6.82 -35.20 7.91
N TYR A 73 -6.41 -35.27 9.19
CA TYR A 73 -6.41 -36.49 9.98
C TYR A 73 -7.16 -36.28 11.31
N PRO A 74 -7.82 -37.31 11.85
CA PRO A 74 -8.51 -37.21 13.14
C PRO A 74 -7.49 -37.17 14.30
N GLY A 75 -7.67 -36.19 15.20
CA GLY A 75 -6.80 -35.96 16.35
C GLY A 75 -5.63 -35.00 16.07
N PRO A 76 -4.94 -34.51 17.12
CA PRO A 76 -3.81 -33.61 16.95
C PRO A 76 -2.64 -34.36 16.32
N THR A 77 -2.22 -33.98 15.13
CA THR A 77 -1.20 -34.69 14.35
C THR A 77 0.08 -33.86 14.14
N ALA A 78 -0.06 -32.58 13.84
CA ALA A 78 1.07 -31.70 13.51
C ALA A 78 1.26 -30.59 14.54
N VAL A 79 0.17 -30.09 15.12
CA VAL A 79 0.20 -28.98 16.06
C VAL A 79 -0.73 -29.26 17.26
N ASP A 80 -0.40 -28.70 18.43
CA ASP A 80 -1.26 -28.72 19.60
C ASP A 80 -2.43 -27.71 19.48
N SER A 81 -3.40 -27.81 20.39
CA SER A 81 -4.60 -26.98 20.34
C SER A 81 -4.33 -25.48 20.48
N ALA A 82 -3.34 -25.07 21.28
CA ALA A 82 -2.97 -23.68 21.45
C ALA A 82 -2.37 -23.13 20.17
N THR A 83 -1.40 -23.84 19.60
CA THR A 83 -0.79 -23.48 18.29
C THR A 83 -1.84 -23.43 17.18
N TYR A 84 -2.78 -24.39 17.14
CA TYR A 84 -3.87 -24.37 16.16
C TYR A 84 -4.72 -23.11 16.30
N SER A 85 -5.10 -22.74 17.52
CA SER A 85 -5.89 -21.53 17.79
C SER A 85 -5.14 -20.25 17.39
N ALA A 86 -3.84 -20.19 17.68
CA ALA A 86 -2.98 -19.09 17.25
C ALA A 86 -2.89 -18.99 15.72
N LEU A 87 -2.65 -20.12 15.03
CA LEU A 87 -2.61 -20.16 13.56
C LEU A 87 -3.93 -19.70 12.94
N PHE A 88 -5.05 -20.12 13.51
CA PHE A 88 -6.39 -19.74 13.04
C PHE A 88 -6.62 -18.24 13.19
N THR A 89 -6.30 -17.67 14.36
CA THR A 89 -6.43 -16.23 14.64
C THR A 89 -5.49 -15.42 13.72
N MET A 90 -4.22 -15.81 13.63
CA MET A 90 -3.24 -15.12 12.80
C MET A 90 -3.56 -15.19 11.32
N HIS A 91 -4.09 -16.33 10.84
CA HIS A 91 -4.59 -16.43 9.47
C HIS A 91 -5.73 -15.45 9.24
N GLY A 92 -6.77 -15.47 10.08
CA GLY A 92 -7.97 -14.64 9.92
C GLY A 92 -7.65 -13.14 9.95
N THR A 93 -6.90 -12.69 10.97
CA THR A 93 -6.48 -11.29 11.11
C THR A 93 -5.60 -10.83 9.93
N THR A 94 -4.64 -11.66 9.52
CA THR A 94 -3.78 -11.36 8.36
C THR A 94 -4.60 -11.21 7.09
N MET A 95 -5.52 -12.14 6.83
CA MET A 95 -6.33 -12.10 5.60
C MET A 95 -7.29 -10.92 5.54
N ILE A 96 -7.78 -10.44 6.66
CA ILE A 96 -8.67 -9.26 6.69
C ILE A 96 -7.85 -7.97 6.68
N PHE A 97 -6.95 -7.78 7.66
CA PHE A 97 -6.31 -6.49 7.89
C PHE A 97 -5.09 -6.23 7.02
N LEU A 98 -4.37 -7.27 6.59
CA LEU A 98 -3.16 -7.11 5.77
C LEU A 98 -3.36 -7.53 4.31
N VAL A 99 -4.46 -8.21 3.98
CA VAL A 99 -4.76 -8.61 2.60
C VAL A 99 -5.99 -7.87 2.07
N ALA A 100 -7.18 -8.16 2.58
CA ALA A 100 -8.42 -7.67 1.96
C ALA A 100 -8.54 -6.15 2.01
N ILE A 101 -8.36 -5.53 3.18
CA ILE A 101 -8.48 -4.07 3.34
C ILE A 101 -7.41 -3.32 2.54
N PRO A 102 -6.10 -3.66 2.64
CA PRO A 102 -5.08 -2.97 1.84
C PRO A 102 -5.23 -3.24 0.34
N MET A 103 -5.69 -4.40 -0.09
CA MET A 103 -5.98 -4.68 -1.48
C MET A 103 -7.05 -3.74 -2.04
N ILE A 104 -8.16 -3.56 -1.31
CA ILE A 104 -9.23 -2.62 -1.68
C ILE A 104 -8.71 -1.19 -1.70
N ALA A 105 -7.91 -0.78 -0.71
CA ALA A 105 -7.27 0.54 -0.69
C ALA A 105 -6.33 0.74 -1.89
N GLY A 106 -5.57 -0.28 -2.26
CA GLY A 106 -4.70 -0.27 -3.44
C GLY A 106 -5.48 -0.07 -4.74
N PHE A 107 -6.54 -0.84 -4.95
CA PHE A 107 -7.42 -0.66 -6.11
C PHE A 107 -8.11 0.71 -6.10
N GLY A 108 -8.57 1.19 -4.94
CA GLY A 108 -9.14 2.52 -4.79
C GLY A 108 -8.16 3.61 -5.24
N ASN A 109 -6.90 3.53 -4.82
CA ASN A 109 -5.84 4.45 -5.23
C ASN A 109 -5.57 4.40 -6.74
N LEU A 110 -5.61 3.22 -7.37
CA LEU A 110 -5.33 3.08 -8.80
C LEU A 110 -6.51 3.50 -9.68
N MET A 111 -7.73 3.21 -9.27
CA MET A 111 -8.91 3.32 -10.13
C MET A 111 -9.72 4.60 -9.91
N VAL A 112 -9.88 5.05 -8.65
CA VAL A 112 -10.79 6.18 -8.36
C VAL A 112 -10.33 7.49 -8.99
N PRO A 113 -9.07 7.96 -8.87
CA PRO A 113 -8.66 9.21 -9.46
C PRO A 113 -8.85 9.27 -10.98
N PRO A 114 -8.41 8.27 -11.77
CA PRO A 114 -8.63 8.32 -13.22
C PRO A 114 -10.12 8.21 -13.60
N LEU A 115 -10.95 7.45 -12.87
CA LEU A 115 -12.38 7.32 -13.16
C LEU A 115 -13.13 8.63 -12.99
N ILE A 116 -12.74 9.49 -12.05
CA ILE A 116 -13.34 10.80 -11.84
C ILE A 116 -12.62 11.93 -12.59
N GLY A 117 -11.58 11.62 -13.38
CA GLY A 117 -10.79 12.60 -14.12
C GLY A 117 -9.86 13.45 -13.24
N ALA A 118 -9.60 13.05 -12.00
CA ALA A 118 -8.67 13.75 -11.11
C ALA A 118 -7.21 13.38 -11.45
N ARG A 119 -6.32 14.38 -11.32
CA ARG A 119 -4.88 14.15 -11.53
C ARG A 119 -4.20 13.46 -10.37
N ASP A 120 -4.69 13.66 -9.15
CA ASP A 120 -4.16 13.05 -7.92
C ASP A 120 -5.24 13.04 -6.83
N MET A 121 -4.91 12.43 -5.69
CA MET A 121 -5.77 12.41 -4.50
C MET A 121 -5.85 13.80 -3.86
N ALA A 122 -6.96 14.10 -3.17
CA ALA A 122 -7.16 15.37 -2.47
C ALA A 122 -6.11 15.65 -1.38
N PHE A 123 -5.64 14.60 -0.69
CA PHE A 123 -4.64 14.68 0.39
C PHE A 123 -3.50 13.68 0.17
N PRO A 124 -2.56 13.94 -0.77
CA PRO A 124 -1.54 12.96 -1.15
C PRO A 124 -0.63 12.52 0.00
N ARG A 125 -0.30 13.44 0.92
CA ARG A 125 0.55 13.14 2.09
C ARG A 125 -0.15 12.23 3.10
N LEU A 126 -1.45 12.43 3.34
CA LEU A 126 -2.24 11.56 4.21
C LEU A 126 -2.40 10.17 3.60
N ASN A 127 -2.58 10.10 2.29
CA ASN A 127 -2.62 8.85 1.56
C ASN A 127 -1.28 8.07 1.68
N ALA A 128 -0.14 8.74 1.54
CA ALA A 128 1.17 8.14 1.77
C ALA A 128 1.33 7.68 3.23
N LEU A 129 0.92 8.49 4.20
CA LEU A 129 0.96 8.12 5.62
C LEU A 129 0.12 6.88 5.91
N SER A 130 -1.08 6.75 5.33
CA SER A 130 -1.95 5.59 5.53
C SER A 130 -1.27 4.28 5.11
N TYR A 131 -0.53 4.29 4.00
CA TYR A 131 0.28 3.14 3.61
C TYR A 131 1.42 2.87 4.59
N TRP A 132 2.18 3.91 4.99
CA TRP A 132 3.36 3.73 5.84
C TRP A 132 3.04 3.34 7.29
N LEU A 133 1.80 3.44 7.72
CA LEU A 133 1.33 2.87 8.99
C LEU A 133 1.09 1.35 8.90
N LEU A 134 0.86 0.80 7.71
CA LEU A 134 0.57 -0.62 7.50
C LEU A 134 1.76 -1.55 7.84
N PRO A 135 3.01 -1.33 7.36
CA PRO A 135 4.13 -2.20 7.69
C PRO A 135 4.42 -2.30 9.18
N PRO A 136 4.51 -1.20 9.97
CA PRO A 136 4.73 -1.30 11.41
C PRO A 136 3.56 -1.97 12.13
N ALA A 137 2.30 -1.71 11.71
CA ALA A 137 1.14 -2.39 12.27
C ALA A 137 1.20 -3.90 12.02
N ALA A 138 1.61 -4.32 10.82
CA ALA A 138 1.80 -5.73 10.50
C ALA A 138 2.87 -6.38 11.39
N VAL A 139 4.00 -5.71 11.63
CA VAL A 139 5.05 -6.21 12.52
C VAL A 139 4.52 -6.38 13.95
N ILE A 140 3.83 -5.38 14.49
CA ILE A 140 3.26 -5.43 15.85
C ILE A 140 2.24 -6.58 15.95
N MET A 141 1.35 -6.72 14.97
CA MET A 141 0.36 -7.78 14.94
C MET A 141 0.99 -9.18 14.92
N TRP A 142 2.08 -9.36 14.15
CA TRP A 142 2.77 -10.64 14.06
C TRP A 142 3.67 -10.93 15.28
N MET A 143 4.09 -9.92 16.02
CA MET A 143 4.82 -10.07 17.29
C MET A 143 3.88 -10.42 18.45
N GLY A 144 2.63 -9.98 18.41
CA GLY A 144 1.63 -10.16 19.46
C GLY A 144 0.80 -11.43 19.32
N SER A 145 1.30 -12.53 18.79
CA SER A 145 0.62 -13.79 18.46
C SER A 145 -0.55 -14.13 19.39
N ALA A 146 -1.79 -13.84 18.97
CA ALA A 146 -2.98 -14.11 19.76
C ALA A 146 -3.33 -15.61 19.74
N GLU A 147 -3.45 -16.23 20.90
CA GLU A 147 -3.68 -17.67 21.05
C GLU A 147 -5.17 -18.07 21.24
N ILE A 148 -6.11 -17.12 21.22
CA ILE A 148 -7.50 -17.33 21.64
C ILE A 148 -8.40 -18.00 20.60
N GLY A 149 -7.97 -18.15 19.36
CA GLY A 149 -8.86 -18.43 18.26
C GLY A 149 -9.69 -17.19 17.86
N TRP A 150 -10.40 -17.28 16.75
CA TRP A 150 -11.08 -16.13 16.15
C TRP A 150 -12.15 -15.48 17.04
N THR A 151 -12.85 -16.27 17.82
CA THR A 151 -14.05 -15.81 18.52
C THR A 151 -13.79 -15.14 19.87
N GLY A 152 -12.77 -15.56 20.62
CA GLY A 152 -12.42 -14.99 21.93
C GLY A 152 -13.58 -14.87 22.92
N TYR A 153 -14.66 -15.68 22.79
CA TYR A 153 -15.85 -15.57 23.61
C TYR A 153 -15.59 -15.98 25.06
N ALA A 154 -16.24 -15.27 26.00
CA ALA A 154 -16.42 -15.79 27.32
C ALA A 154 -17.26 -17.12 27.25
N PRO A 155 -16.94 -18.16 28.03
CA PRO A 155 -16.01 -18.14 29.17
C PRO A 155 -14.53 -18.40 28.82
N LEU A 156 -14.16 -18.69 27.57
CA LEU A 156 -12.82 -19.10 27.22
C LEU A 156 -11.78 -18.01 27.59
N SER A 157 -12.05 -16.76 27.26
CA SER A 157 -11.20 -15.60 27.60
C SER A 157 -11.13 -15.28 29.10
N VAL A 158 -12.02 -15.87 29.93
CA VAL A 158 -12.06 -15.65 31.38
C VAL A 158 -11.41 -16.80 32.14
N PHE A 159 -11.54 -18.05 31.65
CA PHE A 159 -11.01 -19.23 32.33
C PHE A 159 -9.52 -19.46 32.04
N ASP A 160 -9.03 -19.01 30.96
CA ASP A 160 -7.61 -19.10 30.63
C ASP A 160 -7.05 -17.72 30.27
N PRO A 161 -6.51 -16.99 31.27
CA PRO A 161 -5.92 -15.66 31.02
C PRO A 161 -4.66 -15.71 30.14
N SER A 162 -4.07 -16.89 29.91
CA SER A 162 -2.98 -17.07 28.94
C SER A 162 -3.47 -17.00 27.49
N LEU A 163 -4.78 -17.14 27.29
CA LEU A 163 -5.47 -16.97 26.01
C LEU A 163 -5.95 -15.54 25.79
N GLY A 164 -5.46 -14.57 26.56
CA GLY A 164 -5.78 -13.15 26.40
C GLY A 164 -5.35 -12.61 25.05
N VAL A 165 -6.14 -11.68 24.51
CA VAL A 165 -5.75 -10.95 23.28
C VAL A 165 -4.71 -9.93 23.67
N ASP A 166 -3.43 -10.24 23.46
CA ASP A 166 -2.33 -9.30 23.51
C ASP A 166 -2.28 -8.47 22.21
N LEU A 167 -3.39 -7.80 21.90
CA LEU A 167 -3.53 -6.89 20.75
C LEU A 167 -3.32 -5.44 21.15
#